data_ee21c008c63fb1d8ba2606f6ed47591e
#
_entry.id   ee21c008c63fb1d8ba2606f6ed47591e
#
_cell.length_a   1.000
_cell.length_b   1.000
_cell.length_c   1.000
_cell.angle_alpha   90.00
_cell.angle_beta   90.00
_cell.angle_gamma   90.00
#
_symmetry.space_group_name_H-M   'P 1'
#
loop_
_entity.id
_entity.type
_entity.pdbx_description
1 polymer ?
#
loop_
_entity_poly.entity_id
_entity_poly.type
_entity_poly.pdbx_seq_one_letter_code
_entity_poly.pdbx_strand_id
1 'polypeptide(L)'
;MSASARGRRRRLALLAIVVLAMGGGLVAWRLRDGQGTAVSARTVAPERLVPDTVRIRVEVLNATGTRGLARRATHYLRDRGFDVVAIGNAPAPLDSSRVLVHTGRTDWGQLAAQAMGGAPVEARPDTSRYLDVTVLIGASWRPPPQPFDP
;
A
#
# COMPACT_ATOMS: atom_id res chain seq x y z
N MET A 1 71.53 -3.49 40.23
CA MET A 1 70.94 -3.90 38.91
C MET A 1 69.51 -4.34 39.13
N SER A 2 68.53 -3.47 39.21
CA SER A 2 67.11 -3.87 39.41
C SER A 2 66.12 -2.78 38.97
N ALA A 3 66.33 -2.15 37.82
CA ALA A 3 65.41 -1.12 37.30
C ALA A 3 64.60 -1.56 36.08
N SER A 4 64.86 -2.74 35.50
CA SER A 4 64.23 -3.19 34.21
C SER A 4 62.90 -3.95 34.36
N ALA A 5 62.59 -4.49 35.52
CA ALA A 5 61.41 -5.34 35.70
C ALA A 5 60.07 -4.57 35.89
N ARG A 6 60.11 -3.36 36.40
CA ARG A 6 58.94 -2.54 36.70
C ARG A 6 58.33 -1.92 35.44
N GLY A 7 59.15 -1.58 34.45
CA GLY A 7 58.67 -1.00 33.17
C GLY A 7 57.94 -2.00 32.29
N ARG A 8 58.38 -3.26 32.31
CA ARG A 8 57.80 -4.33 31.50
C ARG A 8 56.38 -4.73 31.96
N ARG A 9 56.19 -4.78 33.30
CA ARG A 9 54.88 -5.09 33.90
C ARG A 9 53.83 -3.98 33.65
N ARG A 10 54.24 -2.69 33.66
CA ARG A 10 53.34 -1.57 33.35
C ARG A 10 52.94 -1.54 31.88
N ARG A 11 53.84 -1.89 30.94
CA ARG A 11 53.52 -1.97 29.50
C ARG A 11 52.60 -3.16 29.20
N LEU A 12 52.75 -4.29 29.86
CA LEU A 12 51.87 -5.46 29.72
C LEU A 12 50.49 -5.19 30.31
N ALA A 13 50.39 -4.45 31.44
CA ALA A 13 49.10 -4.05 32.01
C ALA A 13 48.32 -3.07 31.11
N LEU A 14 49.03 -2.12 30.48
CA LEU A 14 48.40 -1.19 29.53
C LEU A 14 47.93 -1.87 28.23
N LEU A 15 48.67 -2.84 27.72
CA LEU A 15 48.27 -3.64 26.60
C LEU A 15 47.05 -4.52 26.90
N ALA A 16 46.96 -5.08 28.10
CA ALA A 16 45.79 -5.86 28.53
C ALA A 16 44.53 -5.01 28.64
N ILE A 17 44.63 -3.76 29.10
CA ILE A 17 43.49 -2.83 29.19
C ILE A 17 42.99 -2.41 27.80
N VAL A 18 43.89 -2.17 26.83
CA VAL A 18 43.54 -1.82 25.47
C VAL A 18 42.83 -2.97 24.74
N VAL A 19 43.30 -4.21 24.95
CA VAL A 19 42.66 -5.40 24.37
C VAL A 19 41.27 -5.64 24.96
N LEU A 20 41.09 -5.39 26.26
CA LEU A 20 39.80 -5.53 26.91
C LEU A 20 38.81 -4.45 26.45
N ALA A 21 39.28 -3.21 26.24
CA ALA A 21 38.45 -2.11 25.73
C ALA A 21 38.02 -2.31 24.27
N MET A 22 38.91 -2.84 23.44
CA MET A 22 38.56 -3.17 22.03
C MET A 22 37.66 -4.40 21.90
N GLY A 23 37.85 -5.42 22.75
CA GLY A 23 37.00 -6.61 22.76
C GLY A 23 35.58 -6.33 23.26
N GLY A 24 35.45 -5.51 24.31
CA GLY A 24 34.14 -5.11 24.85
C GLY A 24 33.31 -4.26 23.89
N GLY A 25 33.95 -3.39 23.10
CA GLY A 25 33.30 -2.56 22.11
C GLY A 25 32.70 -3.36 20.94
N LEU A 26 33.40 -4.39 20.49
CA LEU A 26 32.97 -5.23 19.35
C LEU A 26 31.79 -6.13 19.73
N VAL A 27 31.74 -6.64 20.96
CA VAL A 27 30.63 -7.46 21.45
C VAL A 27 29.39 -6.59 21.70
N ALA A 28 29.55 -5.39 22.26
CA ALA A 28 28.44 -4.47 22.47
C ALA A 28 27.85 -3.98 21.15
N TRP A 29 28.65 -3.81 20.10
CA TRP A 29 28.19 -3.44 18.78
C TRP A 29 27.40 -4.57 18.11
N ARG A 30 27.86 -5.82 18.22
CA ARG A 30 27.12 -6.99 17.72
C ARG A 30 25.80 -7.26 18.45
N LEU A 31 25.71 -6.95 19.74
CA LEU A 31 24.46 -7.08 20.48
C LEU A 31 23.47 -5.95 20.17
N ARG A 32 23.96 -4.80 19.67
CA ARG A 32 23.13 -3.66 19.28
C ARG A 32 22.55 -3.83 17.88
N ASP A 33 23.26 -4.51 16.97
CA ASP A 33 22.77 -4.86 15.64
C ASP A 33 21.80 -6.06 15.66
N GLY A 34 21.69 -6.77 16.78
CA GLY A 34 20.76 -7.89 16.99
C GLY A 34 19.36 -7.46 17.44
N GLN A 35 19.11 -6.17 17.67
CA GLN A 35 17.74 -5.65 17.70
C GLN A 35 17.31 -5.48 16.24
N GLY A 36 17.02 -6.63 15.61
CA GLY A 36 16.22 -6.64 14.41
C GLY A 36 15.06 -5.73 14.67
N THR A 37 15.01 -4.60 13.95
CA THR A 37 13.76 -3.91 13.71
C THR A 37 12.82 -5.00 13.26
N ALA A 38 12.00 -5.49 14.19
CA ALA A 38 10.76 -6.13 13.83
C ALA A 38 10.09 -5.09 12.94
N VAL A 39 10.24 -5.25 11.62
CA VAL A 39 9.38 -4.62 10.67
C VAL A 39 8.04 -5.24 11.02
N SER A 40 7.35 -4.61 11.98
CA SER A 40 5.93 -4.79 12.12
C SER A 40 5.44 -4.56 10.70
N ALA A 41 5.08 -5.62 10.01
CA ALA A 41 4.26 -5.54 8.83
C ALA A 41 2.98 -4.84 9.34
N ARG A 42 3.07 -3.50 9.39
CA ARG A 42 1.94 -2.66 9.64
C ARG A 42 1.08 -2.95 8.42
N THR A 43 0.09 -3.83 8.60
CA THR A 43 -0.99 -3.97 7.64
C THR A 43 -1.56 -2.57 7.55
N VAL A 44 -1.08 -1.82 6.56
CA VAL A 44 -1.59 -0.48 6.27
C VAL A 44 -3.02 -0.76 5.85
N ALA A 45 -3.96 -0.47 6.74
CA ALA A 45 -5.37 -0.50 6.39
C ALA A 45 -5.53 0.31 5.11
N PRO A 46 -6.29 -0.17 4.13
CA PRO A 46 -6.46 0.53 2.86
C PRO A 46 -6.91 1.96 3.16
N GLU A 47 -6.23 2.93 2.57
CA GLU A 47 -6.55 4.33 2.74
C GLU A 47 -7.99 4.58 2.28
N ARG A 48 -8.83 4.99 3.21
CA ARG A 48 -10.22 5.30 2.92
C ARG A 48 -10.32 6.64 2.20
N LEU A 49 -10.83 6.63 0.99
CA LEU A 49 -10.95 7.82 0.14
C LEU A 49 -12.29 8.53 0.32
N VAL A 50 -13.36 7.77 0.59
CA VAL A 50 -14.72 8.31 0.79
C VAL A 50 -14.99 8.45 2.28
N PRO A 51 -15.33 9.67 2.78
CA PRO A 51 -15.72 9.88 4.18
C PRO A 51 -16.96 9.07 4.57
N ASP A 52 -17.07 8.68 5.84
CA ASP A 52 -18.19 7.89 6.35
C ASP A 52 -19.57 8.58 6.22
N THR A 53 -19.56 9.91 6.12
CA THR A 53 -20.76 10.73 5.96
C THR A 53 -21.25 10.84 4.52
N VAL A 54 -20.45 10.34 3.56
CA VAL A 54 -20.73 10.42 2.11
C VAL A 54 -20.98 9.02 1.57
N ARG A 55 -22.03 8.85 0.78
CA ARG A 55 -22.36 7.60 0.10
C ARG A 55 -22.25 7.82 -1.41
N ILE A 56 -21.27 7.21 -2.06
CA ILE A 56 -21.09 7.23 -3.51
C ILE A 56 -21.47 5.85 -4.03
N ARG A 57 -22.58 5.76 -4.76
CA ARG A 57 -23.09 4.51 -5.34
C ARG A 57 -22.37 4.24 -6.65
N VAL A 58 -21.65 3.12 -6.70
CA VAL A 58 -20.79 2.75 -7.82
C VAL A 58 -21.28 1.48 -8.50
N GLU A 59 -21.31 1.48 -9.82
CA GLU A 59 -21.37 0.29 -10.64
C GLU A 59 -19.94 -0.05 -11.11
N VAL A 60 -19.57 -1.33 -11.08
CA VAL A 60 -18.29 -1.83 -11.59
C VAL A 60 -18.52 -2.74 -12.77
N LEU A 61 -18.03 -2.35 -13.93
CA LEU A 61 -18.13 -3.12 -15.16
C LEU A 61 -16.76 -3.63 -15.62
N ASN A 62 -16.67 -4.92 -15.86
CA ASN A 62 -15.48 -5.55 -16.42
C ASN A 62 -15.44 -5.31 -17.94
N ALA A 63 -14.52 -4.48 -18.39
CA ALA A 63 -14.24 -4.22 -19.80
C ALA A 63 -13.01 -5.02 -20.27
N THR A 64 -12.83 -6.25 -19.76
CA THR A 64 -11.74 -7.16 -20.14
C THR A 64 -12.30 -8.57 -20.32
N GLY A 65 -11.51 -9.47 -20.92
CA GLY A 65 -11.83 -10.90 -20.95
C GLY A 65 -11.50 -11.66 -19.65
N THR A 66 -10.89 -10.99 -18.65
CA THR A 66 -10.40 -11.64 -17.45
C THR A 66 -11.52 -11.86 -16.44
N ARG A 67 -11.80 -13.13 -16.12
CA ARG A 67 -12.82 -13.49 -15.14
C ARG A 67 -12.44 -13.00 -13.72
N GLY A 68 -13.45 -12.55 -12.97
CA GLY A 68 -13.30 -12.17 -11.57
C GLY A 68 -12.70 -10.77 -11.33
N LEU A 69 -12.25 -10.06 -12.38
CA LEU A 69 -11.59 -8.76 -12.22
C LEU A 69 -12.54 -7.71 -11.62
N ALA A 70 -13.80 -7.64 -12.08
CA ALA A 70 -14.80 -6.74 -11.49
C ALA A 70 -15.08 -7.05 -10.01
N ARG A 71 -15.07 -8.33 -9.60
CA ARG A 71 -15.23 -8.72 -8.20
C ARG A 71 -14.05 -8.22 -7.35
N ARG A 72 -12.81 -8.38 -7.81
CA ARG A 72 -11.61 -7.86 -7.13
C ARG A 72 -11.68 -6.34 -7.03
N ALA A 73 -12.05 -5.65 -8.09
CA ALA A 73 -12.23 -4.19 -8.08
C ALA A 73 -13.34 -3.75 -7.10
N THR A 74 -14.41 -4.53 -6.98
CA THR A 74 -15.49 -4.28 -6.01
C THR A 74 -14.98 -4.31 -4.58
N HIS A 75 -14.23 -5.35 -4.19
CA HIS A 75 -13.63 -5.42 -2.85
C HIS A 75 -12.69 -4.24 -2.61
N TYR A 76 -11.82 -3.96 -3.57
CA TYR A 76 -10.86 -2.88 -3.52
C TYR A 76 -11.52 -1.49 -3.34
N LEU A 77 -12.64 -1.22 -4.03
CA LEU A 77 -13.38 0.03 -3.91
C LEU A 77 -14.15 0.11 -2.59
N ARG A 78 -14.77 -1.00 -2.14
CA ARG A 78 -15.47 -1.06 -0.85
C ARG A 78 -14.54 -0.77 0.32
N ASP A 79 -13.32 -1.31 0.31
CA ASP A 79 -12.30 -1.05 1.31
C ASP A 79 -11.93 0.44 1.39
N ARG A 80 -12.14 1.19 0.29
CA ARG A 80 -11.92 2.65 0.21
C ARG A 80 -13.15 3.49 0.49
N GLY A 81 -14.26 2.86 0.88
CA GLY A 81 -15.48 3.52 1.30
C GLY A 81 -16.53 3.75 0.22
N PHE A 82 -16.32 3.22 -1.00
CA PHE A 82 -17.36 3.29 -2.04
C PHE A 82 -18.48 2.27 -1.80
N ASP A 83 -19.72 2.67 -2.08
CA ASP A 83 -20.87 1.77 -2.04
C ASP A 83 -21.08 1.12 -3.42
N VAL A 84 -20.43 -0.01 -3.65
CA VAL A 84 -20.60 -0.76 -4.90
C VAL A 84 -21.92 -1.51 -4.88
N VAL A 85 -22.87 -1.04 -5.66
CA VAL A 85 -24.27 -1.54 -5.72
C VAL A 85 -24.51 -2.47 -6.89
N ALA A 86 -23.71 -2.42 -7.96
CA ALA A 86 -23.86 -3.27 -9.12
C ALA A 86 -22.51 -3.73 -9.67
N ILE A 87 -22.48 -4.93 -10.25
CA ILE A 87 -21.32 -5.53 -10.89
C ILE A 87 -21.77 -6.17 -12.19
N GLY A 88 -21.03 -5.93 -13.29
CA GLY A 88 -21.35 -6.48 -14.59
C GLY A 88 -20.17 -6.57 -15.53
N ASN A 89 -20.48 -6.74 -16.80
CA ASN A 89 -19.53 -6.68 -17.90
C ASN A 89 -19.86 -5.50 -18.80
N ALA A 90 -18.83 -4.81 -19.27
CA ALA A 90 -18.99 -3.77 -20.26
C ALA A 90 -19.29 -4.37 -21.64
N PRO A 91 -20.02 -3.67 -22.51
CA PRO A 91 -20.36 -4.15 -23.86
C PRO A 91 -19.14 -4.25 -24.79
N ALA A 92 -18.07 -3.49 -24.50
CA ALA A 92 -16.85 -3.48 -25.29
C ALA A 92 -15.60 -3.53 -24.41
N PRO A 93 -14.52 -4.18 -24.87
CA PRO A 93 -13.25 -4.20 -24.15
C PRO A 93 -12.58 -2.83 -24.14
N LEU A 94 -11.81 -2.55 -23.08
CA LEU A 94 -11.00 -1.35 -22.93
C LEU A 94 -9.58 -1.74 -22.51
N ASP A 95 -8.59 -1.05 -23.07
CA ASP A 95 -7.18 -1.21 -22.67
C ASP A 95 -6.91 -0.57 -21.30
N SER A 96 -7.50 0.58 -21.03
CA SER A 96 -7.36 1.30 -19.76
C SER A 96 -8.71 1.51 -19.08
N SER A 97 -8.67 1.57 -17.74
CA SER A 97 -9.88 1.85 -16.96
C SER A 97 -10.41 3.25 -17.22
N ARG A 98 -11.72 3.44 -17.00
CA ARG A 98 -12.41 4.70 -17.22
C ARG A 98 -13.49 4.89 -16.15
N VAL A 99 -13.75 6.14 -15.77
CA VAL A 99 -14.77 6.51 -14.78
C VAL A 99 -15.82 7.38 -15.46
N LEU A 100 -17.08 6.98 -15.35
CA LEU A 100 -18.22 7.73 -15.86
C LEU A 100 -18.98 8.33 -14.67
N VAL A 101 -19.27 9.64 -14.71
CA VAL A 101 -20.02 10.36 -13.69
C VAL A 101 -21.42 10.63 -14.21
N HIS A 102 -22.43 10.11 -13.50
CA HIS A 102 -23.85 10.24 -13.87
C HIS A 102 -24.53 11.43 -13.20
N THR A 103 -24.00 11.86 -12.07
CA THR A 103 -24.42 13.06 -11.34
C THR A 103 -23.55 14.25 -11.72
N GLY A 104 -23.94 15.46 -11.37
CA GLY A 104 -23.09 16.64 -11.53
C GLY A 104 -21.87 16.70 -10.57
N ARG A 105 -21.65 15.64 -9.77
CA ARG A 105 -20.58 15.55 -8.75
C ARG A 105 -19.28 14.99 -9.35
N THR A 106 -18.59 15.83 -10.11
CA THR A 106 -17.28 15.48 -10.69
C THR A 106 -16.24 15.13 -9.64
N ASP A 107 -16.33 15.71 -8.44
CA ASP A 107 -15.50 15.38 -7.28
C ASP A 107 -15.59 13.90 -6.90
N TRP A 108 -16.76 13.29 -6.96
CA TRP A 108 -16.95 11.85 -6.71
C TRP A 108 -16.29 10.98 -7.78
N GLY A 109 -16.36 11.43 -9.05
CA GLY A 109 -15.63 10.78 -10.13
C GLY A 109 -14.11 10.85 -9.94
N GLN A 110 -13.60 11.96 -9.46
CA GLN A 110 -12.16 12.12 -9.18
C GLN A 110 -11.69 11.19 -8.06
N LEU A 111 -12.48 11.01 -7.00
CA LEU A 111 -12.16 10.02 -5.94
C LEU A 111 -12.11 8.59 -6.51
N ALA A 112 -13.07 8.22 -7.35
CA ALA A 112 -13.07 6.91 -8.00
C ALA A 112 -11.88 6.75 -8.98
N ALA A 113 -11.55 7.80 -9.73
CA ALA A 113 -10.38 7.83 -10.61
C ALA A 113 -9.07 7.66 -9.85
N GLN A 114 -8.93 8.33 -8.71
CA GLN A 114 -7.78 8.18 -7.81
C GLN A 114 -7.66 6.73 -7.34
N ALA A 115 -8.75 6.10 -6.91
CA ALA A 115 -8.77 4.69 -6.53
C ALA A 115 -8.32 3.78 -7.68
N MET A 116 -8.63 4.14 -8.92
CA MET A 116 -8.31 3.36 -10.11
C MET A 116 -6.95 3.71 -10.73
N GLY A 117 -6.08 4.43 -10.00
CA GLY A 117 -4.73 4.77 -10.46
C GLY A 117 -4.68 5.93 -11.46
N GLY A 118 -5.61 6.89 -11.37
CA GLY A 118 -5.68 8.06 -12.22
C GLY A 118 -6.44 7.83 -13.54
N ALA A 119 -7.45 6.95 -13.52
CA ALA A 119 -8.28 6.71 -14.68
C ALA A 119 -8.97 8.00 -15.19
N PRO A 120 -9.13 8.20 -16.49
CA PRO A 120 -9.85 9.35 -17.04
C PRO A 120 -11.31 9.37 -16.57
N VAL A 121 -11.80 10.58 -16.26
CA VAL A 121 -13.17 10.85 -15.81
C VAL A 121 -13.96 11.49 -16.94
N GLU A 122 -15.10 10.91 -17.25
CA GLU A 122 -16.03 11.42 -18.26
C GLU A 122 -17.38 11.74 -17.60
N ALA A 123 -17.91 12.92 -17.86
CA ALA A 123 -19.28 13.25 -17.49
C ALA A 123 -20.23 12.53 -18.45
N ARG A 124 -21.11 11.72 -17.89
CA ARG A 124 -22.18 11.03 -18.64
C ARG A 124 -23.48 11.13 -17.86
N PRO A 125 -24.10 12.32 -17.87
CA PRO A 125 -25.35 12.54 -17.14
C PRO A 125 -26.39 11.49 -17.52
N ASP A 126 -26.94 10.83 -16.51
CA ASP A 126 -28.03 9.88 -16.66
C ASP A 126 -29.16 10.29 -15.74
N THR A 127 -30.41 10.12 -16.22
CA THR A 127 -31.63 10.37 -15.44
C THR A 127 -31.87 9.27 -14.39
N SER A 128 -31.12 8.17 -14.44
CA SER A 128 -31.17 7.09 -13.49
C SER A 128 -30.61 7.59 -12.13
N ARG A 129 -31.49 7.74 -11.16
CA ARG A 129 -31.13 8.23 -9.81
C ARG A 129 -30.47 7.16 -8.94
N TYR A 130 -30.09 6.02 -9.50
CA TYR A 130 -29.60 4.86 -8.76
C TYR A 130 -28.08 4.76 -8.69
N LEU A 131 -27.37 5.36 -9.65
CA LEU A 131 -25.92 5.32 -9.74
C LEU A 131 -25.34 6.74 -9.75
N ASP A 132 -24.25 6.92 -9.05
CA ASP A 132 -23.51 8.17 -9.04
C ASP A 132 -22.32 8.08 -10.01
N VAL A 133 -21.68 6.90 -10.04
CA VAL A 133 -20.46 6.65 -10.81
C VAL A 133 -20.49 5.23 -11.40
N THR A 134 -20.02 5.06 -12.64
CA THR A 134 -19.69 3.75 -13.22
C THR A 134 -18.18 3.66 -13.43
N VAL A 135 -17.57 2.59 -12.94
CA VAL A 135 -16.14 2.28 -13.13
C VAL A 135 -16.02 1.15 -14.15
N LEU A 136 -15.42 1.46 -15.29
CA LEU A 136 -15.07 0.50 -16.34
C LEU A 136 -13.65 0.01 -16.10
N ILE A 137 -13.46 -1.28 -15.84
CA ILE A 137 -12.15 -1.87 -15.59
C ILE A 137 -11.51 -2.25 -16.92
N GLY A 138 -10.39 -1.60 -17.27
CA GLY A 138 -9.60 -1.90 -18.46
C GLY A 138 -8.51 -2.94 -18.22
N ALA A 139 -7.93 -3.45 -19.31
CA ALA A 139 -6.95 -4.53 -19.30
C ALA A 139 -5.62 -4.16 -18.59
N SER A 140 -5.28 -2.88 -18.50
CA SER A 140 -4.10 -2.40 -17.82
C SER A 140 -4.23 -2.36 -16.29
N TRP A 141 -5.46 -2.38 -15.75
CA TRP A 141 -5.66 -2.33 -14.31
C TRP A 141 -5.20 -3.61 -13.63
N ARG A 142 -4.43 -3.46 -12.55
CA ARG A 142 -4.00 -4.56 -11.69
C ARG A 142 -4.46 -4.28 -10.27
N PRO A 143 -5.23 -5.19 -9.65
CA PRO A 143 -5.53 -5.06 -8.24
C PRO A 143 -4.22 -5.13 -7.44
N PRO A 144 -4.05 -4.31 -6.39
CA PRO A 144 -2.94 -4.49 -5.48
C PRO A 144 -3.00 -5.88 -4.85
N PRO A 145 -1.84 -6.48 -4.51
CA PRO A 145 -1.80 -7.78 -3.87
C PRO A 145 -2.60 -7.74 -2.57
N GLN A 146 -3.51 -8.69 -2.40
CA GLN A 146 -4.23 -8.85 -1.15
C GLN A 146 -3.43 -9.76 -0.21
N PRO A 147 -3.44 -9.50 1.11
CA PRO A 147 -2.64 -10.27 2.08
C PRO A 147 -2.97 -11.76 2.16
N PHE A 148 -4.05 -12.20 1.53
CA PHE A 148 -4.58 -13.56 1.56
C PHE A 148 -4.91 -14.13 0.18
N ASP A 149 -4.27 -13.62 -0.89
CA ASP A 149 -4.37 -14.26 -2.21
C ASP A 149 -3.43 -15.47 -2.21
N PRO A 150 -3.94 -16.73 -2.21
CA PRO A 150 -3.12 -17.94 -2.22
C PRO A 150 -2.40 -18.15 -3.54
#